data_98fbb7518988c4b2ee5b7644db2730a1
#
_entry.id   98fbb7518988c4b2ee5b7644db2730a1
#
_cell.length_a   1.000
_cell.length_b   1.000
_cell.length_c   1.000
_cell.angle_alpha   90.00
_cell.angle_beta   90.00
_cell.angle_gamma   90.00
#
_symmetry.space_group_name_H-M   'P 1'
#
loop_
_entity.id
_entity.type
_entity.pdbx_description
1 polymer ?
#
loop_
_entity_poly.entity_id
_entity_poly.type
_entity_poly.pdbx_seq_one_letter_code
_entity_poly.pdbx_strand_id
1 'polypeptide(L)'
;NVYTSDDFTGSICDLIYYIDPAELHTGKNYGRITLENIYQHLIYEITIIRTPERREQEHIDYLEEQRTLAHITGIYLNYRMKKIGAGLFASGMLDALNHLIAMRPENDWYLLMKIQALLVSGQRQEAEWLFDEFRRKEEAKDTPLYAYFLYLRTLWEREESYVNRLTAEIEEIYQKTDDLHEDTRDYPQQRGCARGRAL
;
A
#
# COMPACT_ATOMS: atom_id res chain seq x y z
N ASN A 1 -6.56 18.52 32.06
CA ASN A 1 -6.99 19.32 33.22
C ASN A 1 -8.26 18.69 33.79
N VAL A 2 -8.34 18.59 35.10
CA VAL A 2 -9.49 18.05 35.84
C VAL A 2 -10.05 19.17 36.70
N TYR A 3 -11.34 19.39 36.64
CA TYR A 3 -12.04 20.39 37.43
C TYR A 3 -13.15 19.72 38.22
N THR A 4 -13.35 20.14 39.45
CA THR A 4 -14.50 19.77 40.26
C THR A 4 -15.54 20.89 40.22
N SER A 5 -16.82 20.55 40.36
CA SER A 5 -17.87 21.58 40.48
C SER A 5 -17.66 22.38 41.78
N ASP A 6 -17.76 23.70 41.68
CA ASP A 6 -17.61 24.61 42.83
C ASP A 6 -18.74 24.47 43.86
N ASP A 7 -19.85 23.80 43.49
CA ASP A 7 -21.07 23.65 44.33
C ASP A 7 -21.15 22.27 45.00
N PHE A 8 -20.00 21.68 45.37
CA PHE A 8 -20.00 20.40 46.07
C PHE A 8 -20.52 20.55 47.51
N THR A 9 -21.79 20.23 47.70
CA THR A 9 -22.47 20.33 49.02
C THR A 9 -23.07 18.99 49.46
N GLY A 10 -22.49 17.88 49.10
CA GLY A 10 -23.10 16.59 49.45
C GLY A 10 -22.26 15.36 49.10
N SER A 11 -22.96 14.25 48.87
CA SER A 11 -22.34 12.96 48.53
C SER A 11 -22.15 12.75 47.02
N ILE A 12 -22.56 13.70 46.17
CA ILE A 12 -22.47 13.63 44.73
C ILE A 12 -21.67 14.82 44.20
N CYS A 13 -20.67 14.55 43.37
CA CYS A 13 -19.84 15.55 42.72
C CYS A 13 -19.66 15.19 41.25
N ASP A 14 -19.84 16.17 40.37
CA ASP A 14 -19.53 16.03 38.95
C ASP A 14 -18.06 16.28 38.70
N LEU A 15 -17.39 15.30 38.08
CA LEU A 15 -16.01 15.40 37.68
C LEU A 15 -15.95 15.72 36.19
N ILE A 16 -15.53 16.95 35.88
CA ILE A 16 -15.35 17.39 34.48
C ILE A 16 -13.88 17.33 34.13
N TYR A 17 -13.51 16.62 33.09
CA TYR A 17 -12.16 16.57 32.59
C TYR A 17 -12.09 17.00 31.12
N TYR A 18 -11.06 17.74 30.80
CA TYR A 18 -10.79 18.17 29.42
C TYR A 18 -9.53 17.49 28.92
N ILE A 19 -9.61 16.97 27.70
CA ILE A 19 -8.51 16.32 27.01
C ILE A 19 -8.16 17.14 25.79
N ASP A 20 -6.89 17.57 25.71
CA ASP A 20 -6.39 18.26 24.53
C ASP A 20 -6.13 17.25 23.41
N PRO A 21 -6.86 17.33 22.27
CA PRO A 21 -6.64 16.41 21.14
C PRO A 21 -5.22 16.51 20.56
N ALA A 22 -4.54 17.65 20.71
CA ALA A 22 -3.18 17.85 20.20
C ALA A 22 -2.12 17.04 20.96
N GLU A 23 -2.38 16.71 22.23
CA GLU A 23 -1.49 15.89 23.04
C GLU A 23 -1.69 14.37 22.86
N LEU A 24 -2.77 13.97 22.13
CA LEU A 24 -3.05 12.57 21.89
C LEU A 24 -2.30 12.07 20.65
N HIS A 25 -1.63 10.91 20.75
CA HIS A 25 -1.14 10.21 19.59
C HIS A 25 -2.24 9.38 18.92
N THR A 26 -2.09 9.10 17.63
CA THR A 26 -3.03 8.25 16.87
C THR A 26 -3.10 6.85 17.48
N GLY A 27 -4.32 6.33 17.64
CA GLY A 27 -4.58 5.04 18.28
C GLY A 27 -5.08 5.16 19.70
N LYS A 28 -4.79 4.17 20.54
CA LYS A 28 -5.27 4.10 21.92
C LYS A 28 -4.35 4.89 22.86
N ASN A 29 -4.93 5.88 23.52
CA ASN A 29 -4.30 6.64 24.59
C ASN A 29 -4.93 6.23 25.91
N TYR A 30 -4.12 6.05 26.95
CA TYR A 30 -4.59 5.61 28.26
C TYR A 30 -4.36 6.72 29.28
N GLY A 31 -5.41 7.02 30.03
CA GLY A 31 -5.38 7.97 31.13
C GLY A 31 -5.86 7.31 32.43
N ARG A 32 -5.45 7.89 33.55
CA ARG A 32 -5.91 7.46 34.86
C ARG A 32 -6.26 8.70 35.68
N ILE A 33 -7.45 8.70 36.27
CA ILE A 33 -7.87 9.70 37.26
C ILE A 33 -7.96 8.98 38.59
N THR A 34 -7.21 9.50 39.59
CA THR A 34 -7.23 9.00 40.95
C THR A 34 -7.96 10.00 41.82
N LEU A 35 -9.01 9.54 42.50
CA LEU A 35 -9.73 10.31 43.50
C LEU A 35 -9.44 9.70 44.87
N GLU A 36 -8.93 10.51 45.78
CA GLU A 36 -8.54 10.07 47.11
C GLU A 36 -9.11 11.00 48.17
N ASN A 37 -9.69 10.39 49.18
CA ASN A 37 -10.06 11.07 50.38
C ASN A 37 -9.60 10.23 51.60
N ILE A 38 -9.84 10.72 52.83
CA ILE A 38 -9.42 10.03 54.07
C ILE A 38 -10.05 8.65 54.27
N TYR A 39 -11.07 8.28 53.50
CA TYR A 39 -11.82 7.02 53.67
C TYR A 39 -11.74 6.13 52.42
N GLN A 40 -11.51 6.71 51.22
CA GLN A 40 -11.63 5.99 49.96
C GLN A 40 -10.56 6.43 48.97
N HIS A 41 -10.14 5.43 48.16
CA HIS A 41 -9.25 5.60 47.02
C HIS A 41 -9.96 4.99 45.81
N LEU A 42 -10.30 5.82 44.80
CA LEU A 42 -10.96 5.42 43.58
C LEU A 42 -10.07 5.71 42.37
N ILE A 43 -9.97 4.72 41.48
CA ILE A 43 -9.18 4.84 40.26
C ILE A 43 -10.13 4.67 39.10
N TYR A 44 -10.15 5.65 38.18
CA TYR A 44 -10.85 5.59 36.91
C TYR A 44 -9.81 5.46 35.78
N GLU A 45 -9.89 4.38 35.05
CA GLU A 45 -9.09 4.19 33.85
C GLU A 45 -9.89 4.65 32.63
N ILE A 46 -9.28 5.53 31.83
CA ILE A 46 -9.91 6.13 30.67
C ILE A 46 -9.11 5.68 29.44
N THR A 47 -9.82 5.15 28.45
CA THR A 47 -9.24 4.83 27.14
C THR A 47 -9.83 5.76 26.11
N ILE A 48 -8.98 6.52 25.42
CA ILE A 48 -9.37 7.43 24.36
C ILE A 48 -8.78 6.91 23.06
N ILE A 49 -9.63 6.75 22.06
CA ILE A 49 -9.19 6.32 20.72
C ILE A 49 -9.20 7.56 19.83
N ARG A 50 -7.99 8.02 19.43
CA ARG A 50 -7.85 9.02 18.38
C ARG A 50 -7.72 8.32 17.05
N THR A 51 -8.71 8.55 16.18
CA THR A 51 -8.60 8.12 14.77
C THR A 51 -7.65 9.06 14.03
N PRO A 52 -6.80 8.53 13.11
CA PRO A 52 -5.90 9.37 12.33
C PRO A 52 -6.70 10.33 11.46
N GLU A 53 -6.17 11.52 11.25
CA GLU A 53 -6.68 12.43 10.22
C GLU A 53 -6.42 11.82 8.83
N ARG A 54 -7.21 12.25 7.83
CA ARG A 54 -7.12 11.70 6.46
C ARG A 54 -5.69 11.68 5.93
N ARG A 55 -4.93 12.77 6.11
CA ARG A 55 -3.52 12.85 5.67
C ARG A 55 -2.60 11.90 6.43
N GLU A 56 -2.82 11.73 7.72
CA GLU A 56 -2.08 10.77 8.54
C GLU A 56 -2.37 9.34 8.09
N GLN A 57 -3.65 9.03 7.78
CA GLN A 57 -4.04 7.71 7.28
C GLN A 57 -3.42 7.44 5.91
N GLU A 58 -3.49 8.38 4.97
CA GLU A 58 -2.87 8.26 3.64
C GLU A 58 -1.35 8.01 3.75
N HIS A 59 -0.68 8.63 4.72
CA HIS A 59 0.74 8.40 4.98
C HIS A 59 1.02 7.03 5.60
N ILE A 60 0.18 6.58 6.54
CA ILE A 60 0.28 5.23 7.13
C ILE A 60 0.09 4.18 6.04
N ASP A 61 -0.93 4.31 5.22
CA ASP A 61 -1.23 3.40 4.11
C ASP A 61 -0.06 3.34 3.10
N TYR A 62 0.52 4.49 2.77
CA TYR A 62 1.72 4.56 1.92
C TYR A 62 2.90 3.80 2.53
N LEU A 63 3.19 4.00 3.81
CA LEU A 63 4.29 3.30 4.48
C LEU A 63 4.05 1.80 4.56
N GLU A 64 2.81 1.37 4.77
CA GLU A 64 2.43 -0.05 4.79
C GLU A 64 2.58 -0.67 3.40
N GLU A 65 2.14 0.02 2.35
CA GLU A 65 2.34 -0.37 0.96
C GLU A 65 3.84 -0.56 0.65
N GLN A 66 4.69 0.41 1.00
CA GLN A 66 6.14 0.32 0.78
C GLN A 66 6.78 -0.86 1.53
N ARG A 67 6.38 -1.11 2.77
CA ARG A 67 6.86 -2.26 3.57
C ARG A 67 6.45 -3.58 2.93
N THR A 68 5.21 -3.69 2.46
CA THR A 68 4.70 -4.89 1.82
C THR A 68 5.39 -5.13 0.48
N LEU A 69 5.65 -4.09 -0.32
CA LEU A 69 6.43 -4.19 -1.55
C LEU A 69 7.88 -4.63 -1.29
N ALA A 70 8.53 -4.10 -0.25
CA ALA A 70 9.86 -4.53 0.15
C ALA A 70 9.87 -6.02 0.58
N HIS A 71 8.82 -6.47 1.29
CA HIS A 71 8.65 -7.87 1.65
C HIS A 71 8.48 -8.77 0.42
N ILE A 72 7.63 -8.40 -0.53
CA ILE A 72 7.44 -9.08 -1.82
C ILE A 72 8.78 -9.19 -2.57
N THR A 73 9.52 -8.08 -2.64
CA THR A 73 10.86 -8.08 -3.26
C THR A 73 11.80 -9.07 -2.60
N GLY A 74 11.79 -9.13 -1.27
CA GLY A 74 12.57 -10.10 -0.49
C GLY A 74 12.21 -11.55 -0.80
N ILE A 75 10.91 -11.86 -0.88
CA ILE A 75 10.40 -13.20 -1.25
C ILE A 75 10.87 -13.55 -2.67
N TYR A 76 10.69 -12.64 -3.62
CA TYR A 76 11.09 -12.83 -5.02
C TYR A 76 12.58 -13.09 -5.16
N LEU A 77 13.42 -12.29 -4.50
CA LEU A 77 14.88 -12.48 -4.50
C LEU A 77 15.28 -13.83 -3.89
N ASN A 78 14.71 -14.22 -2.76
CA ASN A 78 14.97 -15.51 -2.13
C ASN A 78 14.59 -16.69 -3.05
N TYR A 79 13.48 -16.57 -3.77
CA TYR A 79 13.10 -17.56 -4.78
C TYR A 79 14.09 -17.61 -5.95
N ARG A 80 14.46 -16.44 -6.51
CA ARG A 80 15.45 -16.35 -7.61
C ARG A 80 16.81 -16.90 -7.22
N MET A 81 17.24 -16.71 -5.96
CA MET A 81 18.44 -17.26 -5.39
C MET A 81 18.31 -18.74 -4.97
N LYS A 82 17.19 -19.38 -5.25
CA LYS A 82 16.88 -20.78 -4.87
C LYS A 82 16.97 -21.05 -3.35
N LYS A 83 16.77 -20.03 -2.51
CA LYS A 83 16.72 -20.17 -1.04
C LYS A 83 15.39 -20.68 -0.55
N ILE A 84 14.31 -20.46 -1.31
CA ILE A 84 12.97 -20.96 -1.04
C ILE A 84 12.41 -21.68 -2.28
N GLY A 85 11.55 -22.64 -2.06
CA GLY A 85 10.86 -23.38 -3.13
C GLY A 85 9.61 -22.66 -3.63
N ALA A 86 9.04 -23.15 -4.75
CA ALA A 86 7.87 -22.55 -5.41
C ALA A 86 6.64 -22.46 -4.46
N GLY A 87 6.42 -23.41 -3.57
CA GLY A 87 5.30 -23.38 -2.62
C GLY A 87 5.40 -22.24 -1.62
N LEU A 88 6.57 -22.04 -0.99
CA LEU A 88 6.80 -20.92 -0.06
C LEU A 88 6.82 -19.57 -0.78
N PHE A 89 7.34 -19.53 -2.00
CA PHE A 89 7.25 -18.35 -2.84
C PHE A 89 5.79 -17.98 -3.10
N ALA A 90 4.98 -18.92 -3.58
CA ALA A 90 3.60 -18.65 -3.93
C ALA A 90 2.76 -18.23 -2.71
N SER A 91 2.84 -18.96 -1.58
CA SER A 91 2.06 -18.58 -0.40
C SER A 91 2.41 -17.19 0.12
N GLY A 92 3.70 -16.88 0.28
CA GLY A 92 4.14 -15.56 0.74
C GLY A 92 3.78 -14.43 -0.22
N MET A 93 3.91 -14.65 -1.54
CA MET A 93 3.50 -13.68 -2.56
C MET A 93 1.99 -13.45 -2.55
N LEU A 94 1.18 -14.52 -2.50
CA LEU A 94 -0.28 -14.41 -2.54
C LEU A 94 -0.83 -13.69 -1.32
N ASP A 95 -0.33 -13.99 -0.12
CA ASP A 95 -0.76 -13.31 1.11
C ASP A 95 -0.46 -11.80 1.04
N ALA A 96 0.76 -11.44 0.66
CA ALA A 96 1.17 -10.04 0.55
C ALA A 96 0.42 -9.29 -0.57
N LEU A 97 0.21 -9.91 -1.73
CA LEU A 97 -0.50 -9.30 -2.86
C LEU A 97 -1.99 -9.17 -2.60
N ASN A 98 -2.63 -10.12 -1.92
CA ASN A 98 -4.04 -9.99 -1.52
C ASN A 98 -4.22 -8.78 -0.58
N HIS A 99 -3.26 -8.54 0.32
CA HIS A 99 -3.27 -7.36 1.19
C HIS A 99 -3.13 -6.07 0.37
N LEU A 100 -2.18 -5.99 -0.56
CA LEU A 100 -2.01 -4.82 -1.44
C LEU A 100 -3.22 -4.55 -2.32
N ILE A 101 -3.84 -5.58 -2.90
CA ILE A 101 -5.05 -5.45 -3.71
C ILE A 101 -6.21 -4.93 -2.88
N ALA A 102 -6.34 -5.35 -1.61
CA ALA A 102 -7.35 -4.83 -0.71
C ALA A 102 -7.13 -3.35 -0.35
N MET A 103 -5.86 -2.91 -0.24
CA MET A 103 -5.51 -1.51 0.03
C MET A 103 -5.67 -0.61 -1.20
N ARG A 104 -5.31 -1.11 -2.38
CA ARG A 104 -5.29 -0.38 -3.66
C ARG A 104 -5.95 -1.20 -4.77
N PRO A 105 -7.28 -1.35 -4.75
CA PRO A 105 -7.99 -2.17 -5.73
C PRO A 105 -7.93 -1.63 -7.17
N GLU A 106 -7.55 -0.35 -7.32
CA GLU A 106 -7.34 0.30 -8.61
C GLU A 106 -5.97 0.05 -9.23
N ASN A 107 -5.04 -0.57 -8.47
CA ASN A 107 -3.68 -0.81 -8.97
C ASN A 107 -3.54 -2.20 -9.59
N ASP A 108 -3.78 -2.27 -10.89
CA ASP A 108 -3.74 -3.52 -11.65
C ASP A 108 -2.34 -4.17 -11.75
N TRP A 109 -1.25 -3.45 -11.39
CA TRP A 109 0.08 -4.07 -11.25
C TRP A 109 0.08 -5.19 -10.20
N TYR A 110 -0.62 -5.02 -9.09
CA TYR A 110 -0.72 -6.04 -8.05
C TYR A 110 -1.49 -7.27 -8.52
N LEU A 111 -2.51 -7.07 -9.36
CA LEU A 111 -3.25 -8.16 -9.98
C LEU A 111 -2.35 -8.99 -10.91
N LEU A 112 -1.56 -8.34 -11.77
CA LEU A 112 -0.62 -9.03 -12.67
C LEU A 112 0.48 -9.76 -11.90
N MET A 113 1.02 -9.17 -10.83
CA MET A 113 1.98 -9.84 -9.95
C MET A 113 1.37 -11.09 -9.27
N LYS A 114 0.09 -11.04 -8.90
CA LYS A 114 -0.65 -12.20 -8.38
C LYS A 114 -0.77 -13.30 -9.43
N ILE A 115 -1.10 -12.96 -10.67
CA ILE A 115 -1.12 -13.91 -11.79
C ILE A 115 0.25 -14.58 -11.92
N GLN A 116 1.34 -13.84 -11.88
CA GLN A 116 2.69 -14.41 -11.95
C GLN A 116 2.95 -15.42 -10.84
N ALA A 117 2.58 -15.12 -9.60
CA ALA A 117 2.73 -16.02 -8.47
C ALA A 117 1.92 -17.31 -8.65
N LEU A 118 0.68 -17.21 -9.16
CA LEU A 118 -0.18 -18.34 -9.47
C LEU A 118 0.39 -19.22 -10.59
N LEU A 119 0.96 -18.62 -11.62
CA LEU A 119 1.60 -19.36 -12.73
C LEU A 119 2.82 -20.16 -12.23
N VAL A 120 3.65 -19.55 -11.36
CA VAL A 120 4.82 -20.20 -10.77
C VAL A 120 4.40 -21.38 -9.88
N SER A 121 3.28 -21.26 -9.15
CA SER A 121 2.74 -22.32 -8.28
C SER A 121 1.93 -23.39 -9.05
N GLY A 122 1.68 -23.18 -10.34
CA GLY A 122 0.89 -24.09 -11.16
C GLY A 122 -0.64 -23.99 -10.96
N GLN A 123 -1.12 -22.95 -10.30
CA GLN A 123 -2.55 -22.69 -10.06
C GLN A 123 -3.20 -22.04 -11.29
N ARG A 124 -3.31 -22.82 -12.36
CA ARG A 124 -3.69 -22.32 -13.69
C ARG A 124 -5.12 -21.78 -13.77
N GLN A 125 -6.08 -22.45 -13.12
CA GLN A 125 -7.50 -22.04 -13.19
C GLN A 125 -7.72 -20.64 -12.60
N GLU A 126 -7.10 -20.37 -11.45
CA GLU A 126 -7.20 -19.06 -10.81
C GLU A 126 -6.50 -17.97 -11.64
N ALA A 127 -5.32 -18.29 -12.19
CA ALA A 127 -4.61 -17.39 -13.08
C ALA A 127 -5.43 -17.05 -14.34
N GLU A 128 -6.13 -18.02 -14.94
CA GLU A 128 -6.97 -17.80 -16.12
C GLU A 128 -8.15 -16.87 -15.82
N TRP A 129 -8.81 -17.08 -14.69
CA TRP A 129 -9.88 -16.20 -14.24
C TRP A 129 -9.41 -14.75 -14.06
N LEU A 130 -8.24 -14.54 -13.47
CA LEU A 130 -7.65 -13.21 -13.31
C LEU A 130 -7.17 -12.59 -14.62
N PHE A 131 -6.69 -13.39 -15.59
CA PHE A 131 -6.40 -12.92 -16.93
C PHE A 131 -7.66 -12.38 -17.63
N ASP A 132 -8.79 -13.06 -17.47
CA ASP A 132 -10.06 -12.61 -18.06
C ASP A 132 -10.63 -11.38 -17.33
N GLU A 133 -10.39 -11.26 -16.02
CA GLU A 133 -10.75 -10.06 -15.26
C GLU A 133 -9.94 -8.85 -15.73
N PHE A 134 -8.62 -8.98 -15.84
CA PHE A 134 -7.75 -7.91 -16.34
C PHE A 134 -8.14 -7.48 -17.76
N ARG A 135 -8.35 -8.42 -18.68
CA ARG A 135 -8.75 -8.13 -20.07
C ARG A 135 -10.04 -7.33 -20.17
N ARG A 136 -10.97 -7.53 -19.22
CA ARG A 136 -12.25 -6.79 -19.21
C ARG A 136 -12.10 -5.35 -18.72
N LYS A 137 -11.11 -5.10 -17.86
CA LYS A 137 -10.85 -3.78 -17.29
C LYS A 137 -9.96 -2.91 -18.18
N GLU A 138 -8.98 -3.52 -18.85
CA GLU A 138 -7.93 -2.79 -19.55
C GLU A 138 -8.39 -2.37 -20.93
N GLU A 139 -8.51 -1.05 -21.14
CA GLU A 139 -8.85 -0.44 -22.42
C GLU A 139 -7.60 -0.01 -23.22
N ALA A 140 -6.52 0.36 -22.54
CA ALA A 140 -5.30 0.88 -23.14
C ALA A 140 -4.28 -0.24 -23.43
N LYS A 141 -4.05 -0.51 -24.71
CA LYS A 141 -3.18 -1.60 -25.15
C LYS A 141 -1.71 -1.21 -25.36
N ASP A 142 -1.39 0.08 -25.36
CA ASP A 142 -0.04 0.60 -25.60
C ASP A 142 0.64 1.04 -24.29
N THR A 143 0.45 0.28 -23.20
CA THR A 143 0.99 0.60 -21.89
C THR A 143 2.00 -0.45 -21.41
N PRO A 144 3.00 -0.07 -20.59
CA PRO A 144 3.90 -1.05 -19.94
C PRO A 144 3.14 -2.11 -19.12
N LEU A 145 2.00 -1.75 -18.55
CA LEU A 145 1.12 -2.66 -17.83
C LEU A 145 0.56 -3.75 -18.77
N TYR A 146 0.10 -3.35 -19.95
CA TYR A 146 -0.39 -4.28 -20.96
C TYR A 146 0.73 -5.17 -21.52
N ALA A 147 1.93 -4.60 -21.73
CA ALA A 147 3.10 -5.39 -22.12
C ALA A 147 3.45 -6.47 -21.09
N TYR A 148 3.34 -6.15 -19.79
CA TYR A 148 3.53 -7.13 -18.74
C TYR A 148 2.44 -8.21 -18.73
N PHE A 149 1.19 -7.85 -18.97
CA PHE A 149 0.11 -8.80 -19.17
C PHE A 149 0.41 -9.77 -20.33
N LEU A 150 0.83 -9.26 -21.50
CA LEU A 150 1.22 -10.07 -22.65
C LEU A 150 2.39 -11.02 -22.31
N TYR A 151 3.40 -10.52 -21.58
CA TYR A 151 4.49 -11.35 -21.08
C TYR A 151 3.99 -12.51 -20.22
N LEU A 152 3.08 -12.26 -19.29
CA LEU A 152 2.48 -13.33 -18.47
C LEU A 152 1.70 -14.34 -19.33
N ARG A 153 1.05 -13.87 -20.39
CA ARG A 153 0.39 -14.74 -21.38
C ARG A 153 1.39 -15.64 -22.12
N THR A 154 2.61 -15.18 -22.42
CA THR A 154 3.64 -16.04 -23.01
C THR A 154 4.07 -17.19 -22.07
N LEU A 155 4.00 -16.99 -20.75
CA LEU A 155 4.28 -18.05 -19.78
C LEU A 155 3.15 -19.07 -19.67
N TRP A 156 1.94 -18.66 -20.03
CA TRP A 156 0.75 -19.50 -20.03
C TRP A 156 0.62 -20.36 -21.29
N GLU A 157 0.82 -19.73 -22.44
CA GLU A 157 0.60 -20.34 -23.76
C GLU A 157 1.75 -21.30 -24.11
N ARG A 158 1.39 -22.35 -24.86
CA ARG A 158 2.35 -23.37 -25.33
C ARG A 158 2.57 -23.37 -26.84
N GLU A 159 1.69 -22.68 -27.59
CA GLU A 159 1.78 -22.58 -29.01
C GLU A 159 2.81 -21.52 -29.41
N GLU A 160 3.89 -21.97 -30.07
CA GLU A 160 5.04 -21.13 -30.43
C GLU A 160 4.65 -19.96 -31.35
N SER A 161 3.75 -20.20 -32.31
CA SER A 161 3.26 -19.16 -33.22
C SER A 161 2.55 -18.02 -32.45
N TYR A 162 1.77 -18.36 -31.43
CA TYR A 162 1.08 -17.41 -30.61
C TYR A 162 2.03 -16.65 -29.70
N VAL A 163 3.00 -17.34 -29.08
CA VAL A 163 4.05 -16.72 -28.25
C VAL A 163 4.88 -15.73 -29.06
N ASN A 164 5.30 -16.08 -30.28
CA ASN A 164 6.05 -15.19 -31.16
C ASN A 164 5.27 -13.91 -31.51
N ARG A 165 3.95 -14.02 -31.73
CA ARG A 165 3.09 -12.85 -31.98
C ARG A 165 3.00 -11.94 -30.76
N LEU A 166 2.81 -12.50 -29.56
CA LEU A 166 2.77 -11.72 -28.32
C LEU A 166 4.10 -11.02 -28.06
N THR A 167 5.23 -11.69 -28.32
CA THR A 167 6.57 -11.12 -28.16
C THR A 167 6.77 -9.93 -29.08
N ALA A 168 6.35 -10.02 -30.35
CA ALA A 168 6.42 -8.90 -31.28
C ALA A 168 5.55 -7.70 -30.83
N GLU A 169 4.36 -7.97 -30.30
CA GLU A 169 3.49 -6.92 -29.75
C GLU A 169 4.11 -6.24 -28.52
N ILE A 170 4.76 -6.99 -27.64
CA ILE A 170 5.50 -6.46 -26.49
C ILE A 170 6.64 -5.54 -26.96
N GLU A 171 7.43 -5.97 -27.94
CA GLU A 171 8.53 -5.18 -28.52
C GLU A 171 8.03 -3.85 -29.10
N GLU A 172 6.91 -3.86 -29.82
CA GLU A 172 6.29 -2.67 -30.37
C GLU A 172 5.88 -1.66 -29.26
N ILE A 173 5.29 -2.16 -28.17
CA ILE A 173 4.90 -1.31 -27.02
C ILE A 173 6.14 -0.68 -26.39
N TYR A 174 7.22 -1.44 -26.19
CA TYR A 174 8.46 -0.92 -25.60
C TYR A 174 9.10 0.13 -26.51
N GLN A 175 9.18 -0.08 -27.81
CA GLN A 175 9.71 0.92 -28.74
C GLN A 175 8.94 2.24 -28.67
N LYS A 176 7.61 2.19 -28.68
CA LYS A 176 6.78 3.40 -28.50
C LYS A 176 7.01 4.12 -27.17
N THR A 177 7.27 3.35 -26.11
CA THR A 177 7.49 3.92 -24.78
C THR A 177 8.88 4.56 -24.68
N ASP A 178 9.90 3.99 -25.31
CA ASP A 178 11.26 4.55 -25.34
C ASP A 178 11.31 5.83 -26.18
N ASP A 179 10.63 5.88 -27.32
CA ASP A 179 10.50 7.09 -28.14
C ASP A 179 9.87 8.26 -27.38
N LEU A 180 8.85 7.99 -26.54
CA LEU A 180 8.24 8.99 -25.68
C LEU A 180 9.20 9.51 -24.57
N HIS A 181 10.13 8.68 -24.11
CA HIS A 181 11.14 9.07 -23.13
C HIS A 181 12.31 9.86 -23.74
N GLU A 182 12.65 9.66 -25.01
CA GLU A 182 13.64 10.48 -25.73
C GLU A 182 13.12 11.89 -25.99
N ASP A 183 11.88 12.06 -26.41
CA ASP A 183 11.22 13.36 -26.61
C ASP A 183 11.13 14.20 -25.31
N THR A 184 11.05 13.57 -24.14
CA THR A 184 11.03 14.29 -22.85
C THR A 184 12.42 14.72 -22.36
N ARG A 185 13.52 14.21 -22.91
CA ARG A 185 14.90 14.63 -22.57
C ARG A 185 15.32 15.93 -23.22
N ASP A 186 14.64 16.37 -24.28
CA ASP A 186 14.92 17.61 -25.01
C ASP A 186 14.29 18.88 -24.42
N TYR A 187 13.69 18.82 -23.22
CA TYR A 187 13.29 20.02 -22.52
C TYR A 187 14.54 20.75 -21.98
N PRO A 188 14.85 21.96 -22.50
CA PRO A 188 15.99 22.72 -22.01
C PRO A 188 15.78 23.05 -20.53
N GLN A 189 16.73 22.63 -19.71
CA GLN A 189 16.83 23.07 -18.32
C GLN A 189 16.88 24.59 -18.30
N GLN A 190 15.78 25.24 -17.98
CA GLN A 190 15.75 26.67 -17.68
C GLN A 190 16.62 26.92 -16.44
N ARG A 191 17.89 27.26 -16.69
CA ARG A 191 18.80 27.84 -15.69
C ARG A 191 18.29 29.22 -15.32
N GLY A 192 17.42 29.28 -14.33
CA GLY A 192 16.99 30.50 -13.69
C GLY A 192 17.68 30.70 -12.35
N CYS A 193 19.01 30.82 -12.32
CA CYS A 193 19.70 31.35 -11.16
C CYS A 193 19.61 32.91 -11.18
N ALA A 194 18.60 33.46 -10.58
CA ALA A 194 18.62 34.87 -10.17
C ALA A 194 19.44 34.98 -8.87
N ARG A 195 20.71 35.38 -9.01
CA ARG A 195 21.50 35.93 -7.91
C ARG A 195 20.94 37.34 -7.58
N GLY A 196 20.14 37.43 -6.51
CA GLY A 196 19.86 38.67 -5.85
C GLY A 196 21.04 39.08 -4.99
N ARG A 197 21.75 40.18 -5.40
CA ARG A 197 22.73 40.84 -4.54
C ARG A 197 21.99 41.64 -3.46
N ALA A 198 22.48 41.49 -2.24
CA ALA A 198 22.19 42.40 -1.14
C ALA A 198 22.82 43.77 -1.36
N LEU A 199 22.11 44.81 -0.98
CA LEU A 199 22.59 46.06 -0.41
C LEU A 199 21.87 46.29 0.89
#